data_19b95d61e8e428351a8524a97c65f52a
#
_entry.id   19b95d61e8e428351a8524a97c65f52a
#
_cell.length_a   1.000
_cell.length_b   1.000
_cell.length_c   1.000
_cell.angle_alpha   90.00
_cell.angle_beta   90.00
_cell.angle_gamma   90.00
#
_symmetry.space_group_name_H-M   'P 1'
#
loop_
_entity.id
_entity.type
_entity.pdbx_description
1 polymer ?
#
loop_
_entity_poly.entity_id
_entity_poly.type
_entity_poly.pdbx_seq_one_letter_code
_entity_poly.pdbx_strand_id
1 'polypeptide(L)'
;MILMKKAPKKAPKRKRANTLAISPDELLRELPGAKLVTYDVGAFILREGSKATNCYVITEGKVRILKKTHKGENIPLGLVKAGEFLGEMAMLSGERRSASAIAATTVKAIVIDHAEFVALLREQHPFASRLSLQISTLLATRCHHLLRLIARKPEVVPQAMKKVPPIDVRAVLNRVYTLWAV
;
A
#
# COMPACT_ATOMS: atom_id res chain seq x y z
N MET A 1 56.05 -7.82 16.10
CA MET A 1 55.07 -8.84 15.64
C MET A 1 53.71 -8.35 16.06
N ILE A 2 52.99 -7.69 15.14
CA ILE A 2 51.71 -6.99 15.43
C ILE A 2 50.58 -7.97 15.13
N LEU A 3 49.84 -8.36 16.17
CA LEU A 3 48.66 -9.20 16.04
C LEU A 3 47.51 -8.41 15.39
N MET A 4 47.19 -8.73 14.15
CA MET A 4 45.95 -8.25 13.50
C MET A 4 44.71 -8.88 14.16
N LYS A 5 43.92 -8.06 14.90
CA LYS A 5 42.60 -8.47 15.40
C LYS A 5 41.65 -8.60 14.21
N LYS A 6 41.15 -9.82 13.99
CA LYS A 6 40.05 -10.09 13.03
C LYS A 6 38.81 -9.33 13.42
N ALA A 7 38.24 -8.56 12.46
CA ALA A 7 36.94 -7.90 12.63
C ALA A 7 35.84 -8.89 12.94
N PRO A 8 34.84 -8.53 13.78
CA PRO A 8 33.74 -9.43 14.12
C PRO A 8 32.87 -9.71 12.89
N LYS A 9 32.59 -10.98 12.63
CA LYS A 9 31.66 -11.43 11.59
C LYS A 9 30.28 -10.82 11.87
N LYS A 10 29.70 -10.09 10.89
CA LYS A 10 28.32 -9.61 10.94
C LYS A 10 27.36 -10.76 11.25
N ALA A 11 26.64 -10.64 12.36
CA ALA A 11 25.59 -11.59 12.72
C ALA A 11 24.54 -11.68 11.61
N PRO A 12 23.99 -12.88 11.33
CA PRO A 12 22.96 -13.07 10.32
C PRO A 12 21.75 -12.20 10.67
N LYS A 13 21.28 -11.37 9.72
CA LYS A 13 20.05 -10.61 9.87
C LYS A 13 18.90 -11.59 10.04
N ARG A 14 18.42 -11.80 11.26
CA ARG A 14 17.18 -12.53 11.53
C ARG A 14 16.07 -11.82 10.76
N LYS A 15 15.55 -12.46 9.70
CA LYS A 15 14.25 -12.10 9.13
C LYS A 15 13.25 -12.23 10.27
N ARG A 16 12.78 -11.12 10.83
CA ARG A 16 11.61 -11.14 11.72
C ARG A 16 10.48 -11.73 10.89
N ALA A 17 10.06 -12.95 11.20
CA ALA A 17 8.81 -13.47 10.71
C ALA A 17 7.72 -12.48 11.13
N ASN A 18 7.05 -11.89 10.14
CA ASN A 18 5.97 -10.96 10.41
C ASN A 18 4.77 -11.81 10.86
N THR A 19 4.61 -11.98 12.16
CA THR A 19 3.58 -12.81 12.79
C THR A 19 2.14 -12.32 12.47
N LEU A 20 2.02 -11.20 11.80
CA LEU A 20 0.77 -10.59 11.33
C LEU A 20 0.53 -10.80 9.82
N ALA A 21 1.41 -11.50 9.10
CA ALA A 21 1.25 -11.71 7.67
C ALA A 21 0.03 -12.60 7.40
N ILE A 22 -0.99 -12.03 6.75
CA ILE A 22 -2.15 -12.74 6.27
C ILE A 22 -1.76 -13.47 4.99
N SER A 23 -2.06 -14.77 4.92
CA SER A 23 -1.78 -15.56 3.72
C SER A 23 -2.84 -15.36 2.63
N PRO A 24 -2.52 -15.62 1.35
CA PRO A 24 -3.52 -15.62 0.28
C PRO A 24 -4.71 -16.54 0.55
N ASP A 25 -4.48 -17.72 1.08
CA ASP A 25 -5.54 -18.71 1.39
C ASP A 25 -6.44 -18.18 2.54
N GLU A 26 -5.87 -17.50 3.51
CA GLU A 26 -6.62 -16.89 4.59
C GLU A 26 -7.51 -15.74 4.06
N LEU A 27 -7.00 -14.91 3.15
CA LEU A 27 -7.80 -13.86 2.49
C LEU A 27 -9.01 -14.44 1.77
N LEU A 28 -8.82 -15.49 0.96
CA LEU A 28 -9.90 -16.13 0.21
C LEU A 28 -10.91 -16.85 1.11
N ARG A 29 -10.49 -17.31 2.28
CA ARG A 29 -11.38 -17.98 3.26
C ARG A 29 -12.22 -16.97 4.04
N GLU A 30 -11.60 -15.90 4.51
CA GLU A 30 -12.22 -14.90 5.40
C GLU A 30 -13.02 -13.82 4.64
N LEU A 31 -12.80 -13.69 3.33
CA LEU A 31 -13.48 -12.77 2.43
C LEU A 31 -14.12 -13.56 1.28
N PRO A 32 -15.39 -14.01 1.43
CA PRO A 32 -16.06 -14.80 0.40
C PRO A 32 -16.19 -14.11 -0.96
N GLY A 33 -16.23 -12.77 -0.98
CA GLY A 33 -16.23 -11.96 -2.21
C GLY A 33 -14.86 -11.77 -2.85
N ALA A 34 -13.77 -12.15 -2.16
CA ALA A 34 -12.43 -12.03 -2.71
C ALA A 34 -12.20 -12.98 -3.89
N LYS A 35 -11.51 -12.49 -4.92
CA LYS A 35 -11.30 -13.23 -6.18
C LYS A 35 -9.84 -13.17 -6.61
N LEU A 36 -9.30 -14.31 -7.04
CA LEU A 36 -8.02 -14.35 -7.71
C LEU A 36 -8.20 -13.93 -9.18
N VAL A 37 -7.45 -12.91 -9.60
CA VAL A 37 -7.50 -12.36 -10.97
C VAL A 37 -6.10 -12.36 -11.55
N THR A 38 -6.00 -12.66 -12.85
CA THR A 38 -4.74 -12.60 -13.60
C THR A 38 -4.74 -11.41 -14.56
N TYR A 39 -3.63 -10.71 -14.62
CA TYR A 39 -3.39 -9.58 -15.52
C TYR A 39 -2.20 -9.87 -16.41
N ASP A 40 -2.37 -9.69 -17.71
CA ASP A 40 -1.29 -9.81 -18.68
C ASP A 40 -0.33 -8.63 -18.60
N VAL A 41 0.89 -8.82 -19.11
CA VAL A 41 1.91 -7.76 -19.17
C VAL A 41 1.36 -6.54 -19.91
N GLY A 42 1.54 -5.36 -19.31
CA GLY A 42 1.05 -4.09 -19.86
C GLY A 42 -0.41 -3.76 -19.49
N ALA A 43 -1.17 -4.69 -18.91
CA ALA A 43 -2.53 -4.41 -18.48
C ALA A 43 -2.58 -3.39 -17.33
N PHE A 44 -3.55 -2.50 -17.37
CA PHE A 44 -3.86 -1.60 -16.26
C PHE A 44 -4.62 -2.36 -15.17
N ILE A 45 -4.06 -2.40 -13.97
CA ILE A 45 -4.72 -2.88 -12.77
C ILE A 45 -5.50 -1.74 -12.11
N LEU A 46 -4.88 -0.55 -12.05
CA LEU A 46 -5.49 0.68 -11.56
C LEU A 46 -5.22 1.84 -12.52
N ARG A 47 -6.19 2.76 -12.62
CA ARG A 47 -6.02 4.02 -13.35
C ARG A 47 -6.09 5.20 -12.37
N GLU A 48 -5.11 6.09 -12.43
CA GLU A 48 -5.11 7.33 -11.65
C GLU A 48 -6.41 8.11 -11.85
N GLY A 49 -6.94 8.68 -10.78
CA GLY A 49 -8.19 9.46 -10.77
C GLY A 49 -9.47 8.62 -10.82
N SER A 50 -9.41 7.30 -11.04
CA SER A 50 -10.60 6.45 -11.01
C SER A 50 -11.14 6.27 -9.58
N LYS A 51 -12.42 5.92 -9.48
CA LYS A 51 -13.09 5.60 -8.21
C LYS A 51 -12.49 4.31 -7.62
N ALA A 52 -12.39 4.25 -6.30
CA ALA A 52 -11.83 3.11 -5.59
C ALA A 52 -12.94 2.33 -4.88
N THR A 53 -13.19 1.11 -5.33
CA THR A 53 -14.15 0.17 -4.73
C THR A 53 -13.49 -1.10 -4.20
N ASN A 54 -12.18 -1.23 -4.37
CA ASN A 54 -11.44 -2.45 -4.01
C ASN A 54 -9.96 -2.13 -3.76
N CYS A 55 -9.24 -3.08 -3.19
CA CYS A 55 -7.78 -3.12 -3.21
C CYS A 55 -7.30 -4.52 -3.63
N TYR A 56 -6.02 -4.68 -3.77
CA TYR A 56 -5.40 -5.89 -4.31
C TYR A 56 -4.27 -6.35 -3.40
N VAL A 57 -4.12 -7.65 -3.25
CA VAL A 57 -2.91 -8.29 -2.73
C VAL A 57 -2.24 -9.00 -3.89
N ILE A 58 -1.03 -8.60 -4.24
CA ILE A 58 -0.28 -9.24 -5.32
C ILE A 58 0.24 -10.58 -4.81
N THR A 59 -0.13 -11.66 -5.47
CA THR A 59 0.34 -13.02 -5.13
C THR A 59 1.49 -13.45 -6.01
N GLU A 60 1.52 -13.01 -7.27
CA GLU A 60 2.61 -13.29 -8.21
C GLU A 60 2.87 -12.09 -9.11
N GLY A 61 4.11 -11.97 -9.59
CA GLY A 61 4.51 -10.96 -10.55
C GLY A 61 4.94 -9.63 -9.95
N LYS A 62 4.99 -8.59 -10.81
CA LYS A 62 5.44 -7.22 -10.47
C LYS A 62 4.53 -6.20 -11.13
N VAL A 63 4.21 -5.14 -10.41
CA VAL A 63 3.35 -4.04 -10.85
C VAL A 63 4.14 -2.75 -10.81
N ARG A 64 4.15 -2.00 -11.90
CA ARG A 64 4.77 -0.67 -12.00
C ARG A 64 3.76 0.39 -11.60
N ILE A 65 4.16 1.27 -10.70
CA ILE A 65 3.34 2.40 -10.25
C ILE A 65 3.80 3.65 -11.00
N LEU A 66 2.84 4.33 -11.63
CA LEU A 66 3.07 5.53 -12.43
C LEU A 66 2.19 6.67 -11.92
N LYS A 67 2.76 7.86 -11.84
CA LYS A 67 2.06 9.09 -11.47
C LYS A 67 2.14 10.09 -12.62
N LYS A 68 1.01 10.70 -12.99
CA LYS A 68 1.00 11.81 -13.93
C LYS A 68 1.55 13.08 -13.28
N THR A 69 2.46 13.75 -13.99
CA THR A 69 2.88 15.12 -13.65
C THR A 69 1.81 16.12 -14.06
N HIS A 70 1.95 17.38 -13.64
CA HIS A 70 1.10 18.48 -14.12
C HIS A 70 1.22 18.72 -15.63
N LYS A 71 2.32 18.28 -16.24
CA LYS A 71 2.55 18.33 -17.71
C LYS A 71 1.95 17.13 -18.45
N GLY A 72 1.32 16.17 -17.72
CA GLY A 72 0.73 14.98 -18.31
C GLY A 72 1.68 13.80 -18.53
N GLU A 73 2.96 13.95 -18.18
CA GLU A 73 3.97 12.89 -18.30
C GLU A 73 3.79 11.85 -17.20
N ASN A 74 4.09 10.59 -17.50
CA ASN A 74 4.07 9.53 -16.51
C ASN A 74 5.46 9.35 -15.89
N ILE A 75 5.58 9.55 -14.58
CA ILE A 75 6.81 9.26 -13.83
C ILE A 75 6.66 7.95 -13.03
N PRO A 76 7.67 7.08 -13.03
CA PRO A 76 7.64 5.86 -12.23
C PRO A 76 7.87 6.20 -10.75
N LEU A 77 6.96 5.75 -9.88
CA LEU A 77 7.09 5.88 -8.43
C LEU A 77 7.74 4.66 -7.78
N GLY A 78 7.63 3.48 -8.41
CA GLY A 78 8.18 2.25 -7.87
C GLY A 78 7.55 0.99 -8.44
N LEU A 79 7.86 -0.13 -7.79
CA LEU A 79 7.33 -1.46 -8.09
C LEU A 79 6.67 -2.04 -6.85
N VAL A 80 5.48 -2.60 -7.04
CA VAL A 80 4.79 -3.46 -6.08
C VAL A 80 5.02 -4.92 -6.49
N LYS A 81 5.32 -5.78 -5.52
CA LYS A 81 5.71 -7.18 -5.73
C LYS A 81 4.75 -8.13 -5.02
N ALA A 82 4.92 -9.42 -5.25
CA ALA A 82 4.22 -10.47 -4.51
C ALA A 82 4.34 -10.26 -2.99
N GLY A 83 3.24 -10.42 -2.27
CA GLY A 83 3.09 -10.18 -0.83
C GLY A 83 2.76 -8.72 -0.47
N GLU A 84 2.65 -7.81 -1.43
CA GLU A 84 2.36 -6.41 -1.17
C GLU A 84 0.93 -6.03 -1.58
N PHE A 85 0.39 -5.02 -0.88
CA PHE A 85 -0.90 -4.40 -1.19
C PHE A 85 -0.79 -3.34 -2.28
N LEU A 86 -1.88 -3.17 -3.04
CA LEU A 86 -2.02 -2.18 -4.09
C LEU A 86 -3.43 -1.57 -4.04
N GLY A 87 -3.50 -0.22 -4.04
CA GLY A 87 -4.76 0.52 -4.06
C GLY A 87 -5.42 0.68 -2.70
N GLU A 88 -4.74 0.30 -1.62
CA GLU A 88 -5.16 0.39 -0.24
C GLU A 88 -5.43 1.83 0.22
N MET A 89 -4.62 2.80 -0.27
CA MET A 89 -4.76 4.20 0.12
C MET A 89 -6.15 4.73 -0.20
N ALA A 90 -6.57 4.60 -1.46
CA ALA A 90 -7.85 5.10 -1.91
C ALA A 90 -9.03 4.32 -1.30
N MET A 91 -8.84 3.04 -1.00
CA MET A 91 -9.83 2.23 -0.31
C MET A 91 -10.07 2.75 1.12
N LEU A 92 -9.01 3.08 1.85
CA LEU A 92 -9.11 3.54 3.24
C LEU A 92 -9.51 5.02 3.36
N SER A 93 -9.08 5.87 2.42
CA SER A 93 -9.35 7.32 2.48
C SER A 93 -10.65 7.73 1.78
N GLY A 94 -11.26 6.85 0.97
CA GLY A 94 -12.39 7.18 0.10
C GLY A 94 -12.04 8.12 -1.05
N GLU A 95 -10.76 8.41 -1.24
CA GLU A 95 -10.29 9.27 -2.32
C GLU A 95 -10.24 8.50 -3.66
N ARG A 96 -10.03 9.24 -4.75
CA ARG A 96 -9.74 8.65 -6.05
C ARG A 96 -8.35 8.00 -6.03
N ARG A 97 -8.09 7.07 -6.96
CA ARG A 97 -6.79 6.43 -7.13
C ARG A 97 -5.69 7.47 -7.30
N SER A 98 -4.70 7.46 -6.44
CA SER A 98 -3.60 8.43 -6.40
C SER A 98 -2.57 8.25 -7.53
N ALA A 99 -2.52 7.07 -8.15
CA ALA A 99 -1.58 6.71 -9.21
C ALA A 99 -2.16 5.60 -10.09
N SER A 100 -1.57 5.40 -11.26
CA SER A 100 -1.84 4.24 -12.11
C SER A 100 -0.94 3.07 -11.74
N ALA A 101 -1.44 1.85 -11.94
CA ALA A 101 -0.71 0.61 -11.72
C ALA A 101 -0.82 -0.27 -12.97
N ILE A 102 0.33 -0.68 -13.52
CA ILE A 102 0.44 -1.47 -14.75
C ILE A 102 1.23 -2.74 -14.46
N ALA A 103 0.73 -3.87 -14.93
CA ALA A 103 1.41 -5.15 -14.84
C ALA A 103 2.76 -5.12 -15.59
N ALA A 104 3.87 -5.21 -14.89
CA ALA A 104 5.22 -5.25 -15.48
C ALA A 104 5.63 -6.66 -15.92
N THR A 105 5.04 -7.67 -15.35
CA THR A 105 5.06 -9.08 -15.73
C THR A 105 3.62 -9.58 -15.73
N THR A 106 3.36 -10.84 -16.09
CA THR A 106 2.08 -11.46 -15.72
C THR A 106 1.90 -11.38 -14.20
N VAL A 107 0.74 -10.91 -13.75
CA VAL A 107 0.42 -10.65 -12.33
C VAL A 107 -0.79 -11.46 -11.93
N LYS A 108 -0.69 -12.17 -10.81
CA LYS A 108 -1.87 -12.69 -10.10
C LYS A 108 -2.10 -11.85 -8.85
N ALA A 109 -3.35 -11.50 -8.60
CA ALA A 109 -3.74 -10.68 -7.47
C ALA A 109 -5.08 -11.13 -6.90
N ILE A 110 -5.21 -11.08 -5.57
CA ILE A 110 -6.48 -11.22 -4.88
C ILE A 110 -7.12 -9.84 -4.80
N VAL A 111 -8.33 -9.73 -5.33
CA VAL A 111 -9.16 -8.50 -5.25
C VAL A 111 -9.96 -8.56 -3.96
N ILE A 112 -9.89 -7.51 -3.17
CA ILE A 112 -10.64 -7.33 -1.92
C ILE A 112 -11.65 -6.23 -2.15
N ASP A 113 -12.94 -6.52 -2.00
CA ASP A 113 -14.02 -5.54 -2.08
C ASP A 113 -14.04 -4.65 -0.84
N HIS A 114 -14.23 -3.34 -1.04
CA HIS A 114 -14.25 -2.36 0.06
C HIS A 114 -15.47 -2.57 0.96
N ALA A 115 -16.66 -2.79 0.37
CA ALA A 115 -17.91 -2.91 1.15
C ALA A 115 -17.87 -4.15 2.05
N GLU A 116 -17.37 -5.28 1.53
CA GLU A 116 -17.18 -6.51 2.31
C GLU A 116 -16.19 -6.31 3.45
N PHE A 117 -15.04 -5.69 3.18
CA PHE A 117 -14.06 -5.40 4.21
C PHE A 117 -14.61 -4.49 5.32
N VAL A 118 -15.37 -3.46 4.95
CA VAL A 118 -16.02 -2.54 5.90
C VAL A 118 -17.11 -3.26 6.72
N ALA A 119 -17.88 -4.16 6.11
CA ALA A 119 -18.87 -4.96 6.84
C ALA A 119 -18.21 -5.78 7.95
N LEU A 120 -17.14 -6.49 7.63
CA LEU A 120 -16.39 -7.27 8.64
C LEU A 120 -15.78 -6.38 9.75
N LEU A 121 -15.36 -5.17 9.44
CA LEU A 121 -14.87 -4.23 10.46
C LEU A 121 -15.99 -3.76 11.40
N ARG A 122 -17.20 -3.53 10.89
CA ARG A 122 -18.36 -3.16 11.70
C ARG A 122 -18.78 -4.30 12.65
N GLU A 123 -18.65 -5.53 12.18
CA GLU A 123 -18.90 -6.74 12.96
C GLU A 123 -17.77 -7.04 13.96
N GLN A 124 -16.74 -6.17 14.02
CA GLN A 124 -15.55 -6.35 14.84
C GLN A 124 -14.82 -7.67 14.56
N HIS A 125 -14.88 -8.15 13.32
CA HIS A 125 -14.29 -9.42 12.94
C HIS A 125 -12.76 -9.41 13.13
N PRO A 126 -12.17 -10.38 13.85
CA PRO A 126 -10.74 -10.36 14.19
C PRO A 126 -9.81 -10.31 12.97
N PHE A 127 -10.23 -10.97 11.88
CA PHE A 127 -9.49 -10.95 10.61
C PHE A 127 -9.41 -9.53 10.02
N ALA A 128 -10.54 -8.80 9.97
CA ALA A 128 -10.58 -7.45 9.42
C ALA A 128 -9.71 -6.47 10.24
N SER A 129 -9.69 -6.62 11.57
CA SER A 129 -8.81 -5.84 12.46
C SER A 129 -7.33 -6.13 12.18
N ARG A 130 -6.95 -7.40 11.99
CA ARG A 130 -5.57 -7.79 11.63
C ARG A 130 -5.18 -7.26 10.25
N LEU A 131 -6.08 -7.34 9.26
CA LEU A 131 -5.87 -6.82 7.91
C LEU A 131 -5.66 -5.31 7.94
N SER A 132 -6.48 -4.57 8.70
CA SER A 132 -6.32 -3.12 8.91
C SER A 132 -4.96 -2.77 9.51
N LEU A 133 -4.52 -3.50 10.54
CA LEU A 133 -3.21 -3.28 11.16
C LEU A 133 -2.06 -3.56 10.18
N GLN A 134 -2.17 -4.60 9.36
CA GLN A 134 -1.17 -4.91 8.34
C GLN A 134 -1.08 -3.81 7.29
N ILE A 135 -2.21 -3.32 6.76
CA ILE A 135 -2.26 -2.22 5.80
C ILE A 135 -1.69 -0.94 6.42
N SER A 136 -2.07 -0.60 7.66
CA SER A 136 -1.58 0.58 8.37
C SER A 136 -0.06 0.53 8.58
N THR A 137 0.48 -0.63 8.95
CA THR A 137 1.92 -0.85 9.11
C THR A 137 2.68 -0.68 7.78
N LEU A 138 2.09 -1.18 6.68
CA LEU A 138 2.65 -0.98 5.34
C LEU A 138 2.69 0.51 4.97
N LEU A 139 1.57 1.23 5.17
CA LEU A 139 1.49 2.66 4.87
C LEU A 139 2.48 3.47 5.70
N ALA A 140 2.59 3.21 7.00
CA ALA A 140 3.58 3.84 7.87
C ALA A 140 5.01 3.59 7.35
N THR A 141 5.33 2.37 6.92
CA THR A 141 6.63 2.02 6.35
C THR A 141 6.91 2.78 5.06
N ARG A 142 5.93 2.89 4.17
CA ARG A 142 6.02 3.68 2.93
C ARG A 142 6.21 5.17 3.23
N CYS A 143 5.47 5.74 4.18
CA CYS A 143 5.64 7.12 4.63
C CYS A 143 7.05 7.38 5.17
N HIS A 144 7.57 6.52 6.04
CA HIS A 144 8.94 6.63 6.54
C HIS A 144 9.98 6.59 5.42
N HIS A 145 9.76 5.74 4.41
CA HIS A 145 10.66 5.69 3.25
C HIS A 145 10.64 7.00 2.47
N LEU A 146 9.45 7.55 2.19
CA LEU A 146 9.29 8.83 1.50
C LEU A 146 9.94 9.98 2.26
N LEU A 147 9.74 10.07 3.58
CA LEU A 147 10.36 11.09 4.43
C LEU A 147 11.89 11.03 4.37
N ARG A 148 12.48 9.82 4.35
CA ARG A 148 13.94 9.67 4.18
C ARG A 148 14.43 10.12 2.80
N LEU A 149 13.67 9.90 1.74
CA LEU A 149 14.01 10.38 0.39
C LEU A 149 13.96 11.90 0.31
N ILE A 150 12.92 12.51 0.87
CA ILE A 150 12.74 13.97 0.95
C ILE A 150 13.88 14.59 1.76
N ALA A 151 14.24 14.01 2.92
CA ALA A 151 15.32 14.52 3.76
C ALA A 151 16.70 14.48 3.07
N ARG A 152 16.92 13.57 2.12
CA ARG A 152 18.16 13.50 1.33
C ARG A 152 18.26 14.53 0.20
N LYS A 153 17.13 15.09 -0.22
CA LYS A 153 17.02 16.08 -1.30
C LYS A 153 16.05 17.19 -0.88
N PRO A 154 16.43 18.05 0.08
CA PRO A 154 15.55 19.08 0.63
C PRO A 154 15.11 20.10 -0.42
N GLU A 155 15.87 20.27 -1.51
CA GLU A 155 15.53 21.11 -2.66
C GLU A 155 14.30 20.61 -3.44
N VAL A 156 13.94 19.34 -3.29
CA VAL A 156 12.75 18.72 -3.94
C VAL A 156 11.48 19.02 -3.14
N VAL A 157 11.60 19.49 -1.90
CA VAL A 157 10.45 19.89 -1.08
C VAL A 157 9.82 21.14 -1.71
N PRO A 158 8.68 21.05 -2.40
CA PRO A 158 8.08 22.23 -3.03
C PRO A 158 7.80 23.30 -1.99
N GLN A 159 7.98 24.58 -2.34
CA GLN A 159 7.58 25.70 -1.46
C GLN A 159 6.13 25.59 -1.00
N ALA A 160 5.27 24.91 -1.76
CA ALA A 160 3.90 24.59 -1.40
C ALA A 160 3.78 23.78 -0.09
N MET A 161 4.75 22.91 0.23
CA MET A 161 4.74 22.15 1.50
C MET A 161 5.00 23.05 2.72
N LYS A 162 5.59 24.24 2.54
CA LYS A 162 5.72 25.24 3.61
C LYS A 162 4.37 25.82 4.05
N LYS A 163 3.33 25.60 3.27
CA LYS A 163 1.95 26.07 3.50
C LYS A 163 0.96 24.92 3.70
N VAL A 164 1.43 23.72 4.09
CA VAL A 164 0.50 22.63 4.43
C VAL A 164 -0.32 23.09 5.62
N PRO A 165 -1.65 23.25 5.47
CA PRO A 165 -2.49 23.62 6.59
C PRO A 165 -2.43 22.53 7.66
N PRO A 166 -2.62 22.88 8.95
CA PRO A 166 -2.73 21.88 9.99
C PRO A 166 -3.81 20.86 9.62
N ILE A 167 -3.55 19.59 9.89
CA ILE A 167 -4.53 18.53 9.65
C ILE A 167 -5.75 18.83 10.52
N ASP A 168 -6.89 19.09 9.88
CA ASP A 168 -8.17 19.14 10.58
C ASP A 168 -8.58 17.71 10.94
N VAL A 169 -8.19 17.29 12.15
CA VAL A 169 -8.47 15.96 12.70
C VAL A 169 -9.97 15.69 12.73
N ARG A 170 -10.82 16.74 12.98
CA ARG A 170 -12.28 16.59 13.00
C ARG A 170 -12.81 16.30 11.59
N ALA A 171 -12.32 16.99 10.56
CA ALA A 171 -12.70 16.74 9.17
C ALA A 171 -12.26 15.34 8.74
N VAL A 172 -11.05 14.89 9.12
CA VAL A 172 -10.57 13.52 8.85
C VAL A 172 -11.45 12.49 9.56
N LEU A 173 -11.75 12.67 10.84
CA LEU A 173 -12.61 11.75 11.60
C LEU A 173 -14.02 11.71 11.02
N ASN A 174 -14.64 12.87 10.71
CA ASN A 174 -15.96 12.90 10.08
C ASN A 174 -15.95 12.16 8.74
N ARG A 175 -14.92 12.30 7.93
CA ARG A 175 -14.77 11.58 6.67
C ARG A 175 -14.66 10.08 6.88
N VAL A 176 -13.85 9.66 7.84
CA VAL A 176 -13.74 8.26 8.24
C VAL A 176 -15.12 7.76 8.70
N TYR A 177 -15.78 8.45 9.62
CA TYR A 177 -17.13 8.08 10.09
C TYR A 177 -18.14 8.02 8.95
N THR A 178 -18.13 8.97 8.02
CA THR A 178 -19.05 8.97 6.87
C THR A 178 -18.79 7.78 5.94
N LEU A 179 -17.52 7.44 5.70
CA LEU A 179 -17.14 6.28 4.89
C LEU A 179 -17.53 4.94 5.56
N TRP A 180 -17.61 4.93 6.90
CA TRP A 180 -17.86 3.75 7.70
C TRP A 180 -19.31 3.68 8.24
N ALA A 181 -20.10 4.75 8.06
CA ALA A 181 -21.47 4.87 8.57
C ALA A 181 -22.59 4.49 7.58
N VAL A 182 -22.24 4.09 6.34
CA VAL A 182 -23.24 3.69 5.32
C VAL A 182 -23.55 2.21 5.40
#